data_eb87185be6863d660137958cbe0bf001
#
_entry.id   eb87185be6863d660137958cbe0bf001
#
_cell.length_a   1.000
_cell.length_b   1.000
_cell.length_c   1.000
_cell.angle_alpha   90.00
_cell.angle_beta   90.00
_cell.angle_gamma   90.00
#
_symmetry.space_group_name_H-M   'P 1'
#
loop_
_entity.id
_entity.type
_entity.pdbx_description
1 polymer ?
#
loop_
_entity_poly.entity_id
_entity_poly.type
_entity_poly.pdbx_seq_one_letter_code
_entity_poly.pdbx_strand_id
1 'polypeptide(L)'
;GVFVSANSNDYGRRLLEDLSRTGAWAVNGTTFYGIANRISYFLDLRGPSLAVDTACAGSLSAIHLACQSLQRGESPIAIVGGINIMSTPTLVVALDAAQATSPDGRSKAFDAAADGYGRGEGAGVVVLKRLSDALRDGDRVRAVIAGSGMFQDGRSDGMMAPNGAAQEAMLRSIYQHAG
;
A
#
# COMPACT_ATOMS: atom_id res chain seq x y z
N GLY A 1 14.06 -2.42 7.59
CA GLY A 1 12.90 -1.52 7.63
C GLY A 1 11.59 -2.28 7.49
N VAL A 2 10.50 -1.68 7.90
CA VAL A 2 9.14 -2.21 7.75
C VAL A 2 8.25 -1.14 7.16
N PHE A 3 7.64 -1.41 6.01
CA PHE A 3 6.80 -0.48 5.26
C PHE A 3 5.48 -1.17 4.94
N VAL A 4 4.38 -0.74 5.56
CA VAL A 4 3.09 -1.43 5.39
C VAL A 4 2.03 -0.44 4.93
N SER A 5 1.31 -0.81 3.87
CA SER A 5 0.15 -0.06 3.41
C SER A 5 -1.13 -0.63 4.01
N ALA A 6 -1.92 0.26 4.59
CA ALA A 6 -3.29 0.01 4.99
C ALA A 6 -4.06 1.33 4.90
N ASN A 7 -5.26 1.29 4.34
CA ASN A 7 -6.08 2.49 4.10
C ASN A 7 -7.46 2.43 4.77
N SER A 8 -7.77 1.36 5.48
CA SER A 8 -9.05 1.21 6.18
C SER A 8 -8.82 1.03 7.68
N ASN A 9 -9.54 1.81 8.49
CA ASN A 9 -9.57 1.70 9.95
C ASN A 9 -10.98 1.34 10.45
N ASP A 10 -11.63 0.42 9.78
CA ASP A 10 -12.98 -0.02 10.11
C ASP A 10 -13.10 -0.57 11.53
N TYR A 11 -12.12 -1.36 11.96
CA TYR A 11 -12.10 -1.90 13.31
C TYR A 11 -11.98 -0.81 14.37
N GLY A 12 -11.13 0.19 14.14
CA GLY A 12 -11.00 1.33 15.03
C GLY A 12 -12.29 2.14 15.13
N ARG A 13 -12.98 2.36 14.05
CA ARG A 13 -14.30 3.02 14.04
C ARG A 13 -15.30 2.26 14.88
N ARG A 14 -15.45 0.95 14.68
CA ARG A 14 -16.35 0.10 15.49
C ARG A 14 -16.00 0.11 16.98
N LEU A 15 -14.72 0.12 17.33
CA LEU A 15 -14.30 0.16 18.73
C LEU A 15 -14.65 1.50 19.39
N LEU A 16 -14.52 2.61 18.64
CA LEU A 16 -14.75 3.97 19.15
C LEU A 16 -16.25 4.37 19.17
N GLU A 17 -17.14 3.58 18.57
CA GLU A 17 -18.60 3.77 18.70
C GLU A 17 -19.09 3.58 20.14
N ASP A 18 -18.38 2.78 20.94
CA ASP A 18 -18.67 2.55 22.34
C ASP A 18 -17.44 2.83 23.20
N LEU A 19 -17.35 4.04 23.73
CA LEU A 19 -16.21 4.48 24.55
C LEU A 19 -16.04 3.66 25.84
N SER A 20 -17.10 2.99 26.34
CA SER A 20 -17.00 2.12 27.51
C SER A 20 -16.12 0.90 27.27
N ARG A 21 -15.94 0.51 26.02
CA ARG A 21 -15.08 -0.61 25.57
C ARG A 21 -13.65 -0.19 25.24
N THR A 22 -13.35 1.11 25.32
CA THR A 22 -12.04 1.67 24.98
C THR A 22 -11.06 1.47 26.13
N GLY A 23 -10.15 0.53 26.00
CA GLY A 23 -9.08 0.27 26.96
C GLY A 23 -7.72 0.86 26.53
N ALA A 24 -6.71 0.72 27.37
CA ALA A 24 -5.36 1.27 27.15
C ALA A 24 -4.71 0.81 25.82
N TRP A 25 -5.08 -0.36 25.33
CA TRP A 25 -4.55 -0.92 24.08
C TRP A 25 -5.26 -0.44 22.81
N ALA A 26 -6.35 0.33 22.95
CA ALA A 26 -7.13 0.81 21.81
C ALA A 26 -6.28 1.65 20.84
N VAL A 27 -5.44 2.54 21.36
CA VAL A 27 -4.57 3.40 20.55
C VAL A 27 -3.62 2.55 19.68
N ASN A 28 -2.91 1.61 20.31
CA ASN A 28 -1.94 0.76 19.59
C ASN A 28 -2.61 -0.28 18.68
N GLY A 29 -3.88 -0.60 18.94
CA GLY A 29 -4.65 -1.58 18.18
C GLY A 29 -5.45 -1.01 17.01
N THR A 30 -5.65 0.31 16.95
CA THR A 30 -6.52 0.96 15.95
C THR A 30 -5.82 2.01 15.09
N THR A 31 -4.61 2.43 15.43
CA THR A 31 -3.86 3.42 14.65
C THR A 31 -2.94 2.74 13.63
N PHE A 32 -2.80 3.37 12.46
CA PHE A 32 -2.05 2.78 11.34
C PHE A 32 -0.59 2.48 11.67
N TYR A 33 0.09 3.34 12.45
CA TYR A 33 1.48 3.08 12.83
C TYR A 33 1.65 1.74 13.54
N GLY A 34 0.64 1.30 14.29
CA GLY A 34 0.66 0.05 15.04
C GLY A 34 0.87 -1.18 14.15
N ILE A 35 0.49 -1.12 12.87
CA ILE A 35 0.63 -2.24 11.93
C ILE A 35 2.12 -2.51 11.67
N ALA A 36 2.87 -1.52 11.22
CA ALA A 36 4.30 -1.66 10.94
C ALA A 36 5.12 -1.84 12.22
N ASN A 37 4.83 -1.06 13.26
CA ASN A 37 5.59 -1.08 14.51
C ASN A 37 5.43 -2.39 15.26
N ARG A 38 4.28 -3.06 15.19
CA ARG A 38 4.08 -4.38 15.81
C ARG A 38 4.96 -5.44 15.16
N ILE A 39 5.13 -5.39 13.83
CA ILE A 39 6.05 -6.27 13.11
C ILE A 39 7.49 -5.98 13.54
N SER A 40 7.86 -4.69 13.58
CA SER A 40 9.20 -4.27 14.02
C SER A 40 9.51 -4.72 15.46
N TYR A 41 8.56 -4.57 16.36
CA TYR A 41 8.68 -5.01 17.75
C TYR A 41 8.83 -6.53 17.87
N PHE A 42 7.99 -7.28 17.17
CA PHE A 42 8.00 -8.76 17.24
C PHE A 42 9.30 -9.37 16.70
N LEU A 43 9.88 -8.75 15.65
CA LEU A 43 11.10 -9.22 14.99
C LEU A 43 12.37 -8.50 15.47
N ASP A 44 12.31 -7.65 16.51
CA ASP A 44 13.39 -6.77 16.98
C ASP A 44 14.07 -5.97 15.85
N LEU A 45 13.28 -5.40 14.93
CA LEU A 45 13.79 -4.61 13.83
C LEU A 45 13.91 -3.13 14.23
N ARG A 46 15.06 -2.52 13.92
CA ARG A 46 15.43 -1.16 14.38
C ARG A 46 15.54 -0.12 13.25
N GLY A 47 15.24 -0.53 12.02
CA GLY A 47 15.21 0.38 10.87
C GLY A 47 13.89 1.19 10.80
N PRO A 48 13.69 1.98 9.72
CA PRO A 48 12.45 2.70 9.48
C PRO A 48 11.22 1.77 9.61
N SER A 49 10.16 2.25 10.27
CA SER A 49 8.92 1.49 10.51
C SER A 49 7.73 2.41 10.24
N LEU A 50 7.10 2.24 9.09
CA LEU A 50 6.15 3.20 8.53
C LEU A 50 4.85 2.50 8.12
N ALA A 51 3.72 3.14 8.44
CA ALA A 51 2.45 2.89 7.77
C ALA A 51 2.29 3.92 6.64
N VAL A 52 1.90 3.44 5.47
CA VAL A 52 1.76 4.25 4.25
C VAL A 52 0.32 4.19 3.77
N ASP A 53 -0.28 5.35 3.56
CA ASP A 53 -1.61 5.45 2.95
C ASP A 53 -1.53 6.37 1.73
N THR A 54 -1.63 5.79 0.57
CA THR A 54 -1.85 6.44 -0.72
C THR A 54 -3.00 5.72 -1.44
N ALA A 55 -4.04 5.37 -0.70
CA ALA A 55 -5.21 4.64 -1.16
C ALA A 55 -4.81 3.39 -1.97
N CYS A 56 -5.37 3.20 -3.16
CA CYS A 56 -5.11 2.03 -4.02
C CYS A 56 -3.63 1.85 -4.40
N ALA A 57 -2.84 2.92 -4.44
CA ALA A 57 -1.41 2.89 -4.76
C ALA A 57 -0.53 2.53 -3.54
N GLY A 58 -1.10 2.38 -2.35
CA GLY A 58 -0.37 2.28 -1.09
C GLY A 58 0.70 1.20 -1.05
N SER A 59 0.41 0.00 -1.56
CA SER A 59 1.37 -1.10 -1.58
C SER A 59 2.59 -0.79 -2.47
N LEU A 60 2.38 -0.19 -3.65
CA LEU A 60 3.46 0.22 -4.55
C LEU A 60 4.25 1.41 -3.99
N SER A 61 3.58 2.35 -3.31
CA SER A 61 4.23 3.44 -2.59
C SER A 61 5.12 2.91 -1.46
N ALA A 62 4.66 1.92 -0.71
CA ALA A 62 5.46 1.25 0.33
C ALA A 62 6.70 0.55 -0.27
N ILE A 63 6.56 -0.11 -1.41
CA ILE A 63 7.69 -0.71 -2.16
C ILE A 63 8.69 0.38 -2.57
N HIS A 64 8.22 1.48 -3.14
CA HIS A 64 9.09 2.58 -3.57
C HIS A 64 9.90 3.16 -2.40
N LEU A 65 9.26 3.46 -1.26
CA LEU A 65 9.91 3.95 -0.06
C LEU A 65 10.93 2.96 0.50
N ALA A 66 10.61 1.67 0.48
CA ALA A 66 11.54 0.62 0.88
C ALA A 66 12.75 0.52 -0.05
N CYS A 67 12.57 0.63 -1.37
CA CYS A 67 13.67 0.69 -2.32
C CYS A 67 14.58 1.88 -2.05
N GLN A 68 14.02 3.06 -1.79
CA GLN A 68 14.82 4.24 -1.42
C GLN A 68 15.61 4.04 -0.13
N SER A 69 14.98 3.46 0.91
CA SER A 69 15.66 3.17 2.19
C SER A 69 16.83 2.20 2.01
N LEU A 70 16.65 1.14 1.20
CA LEU A 70 17.72 0.19 0.86
C LEU A 70 18.86 0.85 0.07
N GLN A 71 18.53 1.69 -0.92
CA GLN A 71 19.52 2.40 -1.75
C GLN A 71 20.34 3.39 -0.95
N ARG A 72 19.72 4.09 0.02
CA ARG A 72 20.40 5.02 0.93
C ARG A 72 21.18 4.33 2.05
N GLY A 73 21.07 3.01 2.19
CA GLY A 73 21.72 2.26 3.26
C GLY A 73 21.09 2.43 4.65
N GLU A 74 19.89 3.02 4.75
CA GLU A 74 19.14 3.17 6.01
C GLU A 74 18.72 1.81 6.58
N SER A 75 18.51 0.84 5.72
CA SER A 75 18.17 -0.54 6.07
C SER A 75 18.95 -1.51 5.19
N PRO A 76 19.47 -2.63 5.73
CA PRO A 76 20.05 -3.71 4.92
C PRO A 76 18.97 -4.59 4.26
N ILE A 77 17.78 -4.66 4.87
CA ILE A 77 16.63 -5.46 4.42
C ILE A 77 15.34 -4.70 4.73
N ALA A 78 14.32 -4.85 3.90
CA ALA A 78 13.01 -4.25 4.12
C ALA A 78 11.88 -5.28 3.96
N ILE A 79 10.97 -5.31 4.94
CA ILE A 79 9.70 -6.02 4.87
C ILE A 79 8.66 -5.02 4.37
N VAL A 80 7.99 -5.36 3.28
CA VAL A 80 6.96 -4.52 2.69
C VAL A 80 5.65 -5.28 2.63
N GLY A 81 4.60 -4.71 3.18
CA GLY A 81 3.28 -5.34 3.23
C GLY A 81 2.17 -4.43 2.70
N GLY A 82 1.11 -5.04 2.20
CA GLY A 82 -0.14 -4.38 1.91
C GLY A 82 -1.30 -5.24 2.39
N ILE A 83 -2.32 -4.60 2.95
CA ILE A 83 -3.47 -5.30 3.50
C ILE A 83 -4.76 -4.50 3.24
N ASN A 84 -5.81 -5.22 2.86
CA ASN A 84 -7.17 -4.68 2.84
C ASN A 84 -8.11 -5.65 3.57
N ILE A 85 -8.83 -5.13 4.58
CA ILE A 85 -9.85 -5.84 5.35
C ILE A 85 -11.10 -4.97 5.41
N MET A 86 -12.26 -5.56 5.16
CA MET A 86 -13.56 -4.89 5.13
C MET A 86 -14.40 -5.33 6.34
N SER A 87 -14.18 -4.70 7.48
CA SER A 87 -14.89 -5.04 8.73
C SER A 87 -16.24 -4.35 8.88
N THR A 88 -16.55 -3.36 8.04
CA THR A 88 -17.83 -2.64 8.01
C THR A 88 -18.28 -2.38 6.58
N PRO A 89 -19.58 -2.19 6.33
CA PRO A 89 -20.09 -1.86 4.99
C PRO A 89 -19.88 -0.40 4.59
N THR A 90 -19.38 0.46 5.47
CA THR A 90 -19.35 1.91 5.30
C THR A 90 -18.67 2.33 3.99
N LEU A 91 -17.47 1.78 3.71
CA LEU A 91 -16.73 2.13 2.51
C LEU A 91 -17.38 1.51 1.25
N VAL A 92 -18.02 0.35 1.37
CA VAL A 92 -18.77 -0.26 0.25
C VAL A 92 -19.90 0.65 -0.16
N VAL A 93 -20.74 1.08 0.79
CA VAL A 93 -21.87 1.99 0.53
C VAL A 93 -21.41 3.32 -0.07
N ALA A 94 -20.31 3.89 0.42
CA ALA A 94 -19.77 5.14 -0.10
C ALA A 94 -19.26 4.99 -1.56
N LEU A 95 -18.61 3.89 -1.88
CA LEU A 95 -18.11 3.62 -3.22
C LEU A 95 -19.24 3.27 -4.21
N ASP A 96 -20.28 2.59 -3.75
CA ASP A 96 -21.49 2.37 -4.55
C ASP A 96 -22.18 3.70 -4.88
N ALA A 97 -22.33 4.58 -3.91
CA ALA A 97 -22.89 5.92 -4.12
C ALA A 97 -22.04 6.77 -5.09
N ALA A 98 -20.73 6.54 -5.11
CA ALA A 98 -19.80 7.17 -6.05
C ALA A 98 -19.76 6.46 -7.43
N GLN A 99 -20.58 5.42 -7.65
CA GLN A 99 -20.60 4.61 -8.89
C GLN A 99 -19.23 4.01 -9.25
N ALA A 100 -18.39 3.70 -8.23
CA ALA A 100 -17.06 3.15 -8.43
C ALA A 100 -17.05 1.61 -8.48
N THR A 101 -18.08 0.96 -7.88
CA THR A 101 -18.16 -0.49 -7.82
C THR A 101 -19.00 -1.06 -8.97
N SER A 102 -18.60 -2.24 -9.45
CA SER A 102 -19.36 -2.97 -10.46
C SER A 102 -20.61 -3.62 -9.83
N PRO A 103 -21.79 -3.51 -10.48
CA PRO A 103 -23.04 -4.08 -9.95
C PRO A 103 -23.00 -5.60 -9.75
N ASP A 104 -22.20 -6.31 -10.53
CA ASP A 104 -22.01 -7.77 -10.43
C ASP A 104 -20.82 -8.17 -9.55
N GLY A 105 -20.12 -7.19 -8.93
CA GLY A 105 -19.00 -7.41 -8.05
C GLY A 105 -17.70 -7.84 -8.75
N ARG A 106 -17.62 -7.72 -10.07
CA ARG A 106 -16.46 -8.15 -10.87
C ARG A 106 -15.73 -6.98 -11.49
N SER A 107 -14.41 -7.01 -11.40
CA SER A 107 -13.55 -6.11 -12.17
C SER A 107 -13.38 -6.65 -13.58
N LYS A 108 -13.79 -5.87 -14.58
CA LYS A 108 -13.68 -6.21 -16.01
C LYS A 108 -12.56 -5.37 -16.62
N ALA A 109 -11.34 -5.54 -16.09
CA ALA A 109 -10.17 -4.74 -16.49
C ALA A 109 -9.90 -4.89 -17.99
N PHE A 110 -9.74 -3.75 -18.68
CA PHE A 110 -9.53 -3.64 -20.14
C PHE A 110 -10.69 -4.12 -21.02
N ASP A 111 -11.84 -4.45 -20.46
CA ASP A 111 -13.03 -4.85 -21.21
C ASP A 111 -13.87 -3.61 -21.57
N ALA A 112 -14.49 -3.63 -22.76
CA ALA A 112 -15.42 -2.58 -23.17
C ALA A 112 -16.69 -2.52 -22.29
N ALA A 113 -17.02 -3.63 -21.60
CA ALA A 113 -18.12 -3.72 -20.64
C ALA A 113 -17.72 -3.33 -19.21
N ALA A 114 -16.56 -2.73 -19.00
CA ALA A 114 -16.10 -2.29 -17.67
C ALA A 114 -17.07 -1.25 -17.11
N ASP A 115 -17.60 -1.51 -15.92
CA ASP A 115 -18.66 -0.74 -15.25
C ASP A 115 -18.38 -0.48 -13.76
N GLY A 116 -17.11 -0.60 -13.35
CA GLY A 116 -16.66 -0.47 -11.98
C GLY A 116 -15.73 -1.61 -11.59
N TYR A 117 -15.41 -1.71 -10.30
CA TYR A 117 -14.54 -2.79 -9.80
C TYR A 117 -15.22 -3.60 -8.70
N GLY A 118 -14.79 -4.86 -8.57
CA GLY A 118 -15.16 -5.75 -7.47
C GLY A 118 -14.24 -5.51 -6.27
N ARG A 119 -14.81 -5.40 -5.10
CA ARG A 119 -14.03 -5.28 -3.86
C ARG A 119 -13.51 -6.64 -3.42
N GLY A 120 -12.35 -6.64 -2.77
CA GLY A 120 -11.74 -7.84 -2.22
C GLY A 120 -10.98 -7.58 -0.94
N GLU A 121 -10.75 -8.63 -0.17
CA GLU A 121 -9.87 -8.64 1.00
C GLU A 121 -8.62 -9.46 0.70
N GLY A 122 -7.54 -9.11 1.36
CA GLY A 122 -6.30 -9.85 1.23
C GLY A 122 -5.12 -9.15 1.87
N ALA A 123 -4.04 -9.87 1.98
CA ALA A 123 -2.75 -9.36 2.42
C ALA A 123 -1.63 -9.96 1.58
N GLY A 124 -0.60 -9.17 1.32
CA GLY A 124 0.60 -9.62 0.65
C GLY A 124 1.83 -9.02 1.30
N VAL A 125 2.91 -9.80 1.37
CA VAL A 125 4.19 -9.34 1.93
C VAL A 125 5.32 -9.76 1.01
N VAL A 126 6.25 -8.83 0.77
CA VAL A 126 7.52 -9.09 0.08
C VAL A 126 8.68 -8.65 0.95
N VAL A 127 9.79 -9.35 0.81
CA VAL A 127 11.05 -9.01 1.47
C VAL A 127 12.00 -8.49 0.38
N LEU A 128 12.52 -7.28 0.58
CA LEU A 128 13.40 -6.59 -0.35
C LEU A 128 14.80 -6.47 0.23
N LYS A 129 15.80 -6.62 -0.63
CA LYS A 129 17.21 -6.47 -0.31
C LYS A 129 17.93 -5.94 -1.55
N ARG A 130 19.04 -5.20 -1.38
CA ARG A 130 19.87 -4.83 -2.54
C ARG A 130 20.34 -6.09 -3.24
N LEU A 131 20.30 -6.09 -4.57
CA LEU A 131 20.66 -7.27 -5.38
C LEU A 131 22.09 -7.74 -5.07
N SER A 132 23.04 -6.82 -4.95
CA SER A 132 24.44 -7.14 -4.60
C SER A 132 24.56 -7.86 -3.26
N ASP A 133 23.77 -7.43 -2.26
CA ASP A 133 23.77 -8.06 -0.93
C ASP A 133 23.08 -9.43 -0.97
N ALA A 134 21.98 -9.56 -1.70
CA ALA A 134 21.29 -10.83 -1.86
C ALA A 134 22.17 -11.88 -2.53
N LEU A 135 22.89 -11.50 -3.60
CA LEU A 135 23.83 -12.40 -4.29
C LEU A 135 25.00 -12.80 -3.41
N ARG A 136 25.61 -11.85 -2.69
CA ARG A 136 26.69 -12.11 -1.74
C ARG A 136 26.29 -13.09 -0.64
N ASP A 137 25.07 -12.92 -0.12
CA ASP A 137 24.56 -13.68 1.01
C ASP A 137 23.91 -15.02 0.59
N GLY A 138 23.86 -15.30 -0.72
CA GLY A 138 23.30 -16.54 -1.27
C GLY A 138 21.77 -16.62 -1.21
N ASP A 139 21.10 -15.49 -1.12
CA ASP A 139 19.64 -15.43 -1.05
C ASP A 139 18.99 -15.88 -2.37
N ARG A 140 17.84 -16.53 -2.29
CA ARG A 140 17.05 -16.89 -3.46
C ARG A 140 16.31 -15.67 -4.02
N VAL A 141 16.86 -15.03 -5.03
CA VAL A 141 16.21 -13.91 -5.73
C VAL A 141 15.04 -14.44 -6.58
N ARG A 142 13.85 -13.89 -6.36
CA ARG A 142 12.62 -14.23 -7.09
C ARG A 142 12.40 -13.31 -8.29
N ALA A 143 12.68 -12.04 -8.11
CA ALA A 143 12.57 -10.99 -9.12
C ALA A 143 13.44 -9.80 -8.72
N VAL A 144 13.71 -8.92 -9.67
CA VAL A 144 14.44 -7.66 -9.46
C VAL A 144 13.52 -6.51 -9.79
N ILE A 145 13.47 -5.50 -8.91
CA ILE A 145 12.80 -4.23 -9.17
C ILE A 145 13.81 -3.33 -9.90
N ALA A 146 13.66 -3.18 -11.21
CA ALA A 146 14.55 -2.38 -12.04
C ALA A 146 14.34 -0.87 -11.82
N GLY A 147 13.10 -0.45 -11.59
CA GLY A 147 12.76 0.94 -11.34
C GLY A 147 11.48 1.09 -10.53
N SER A 148 11.36 2.17 -9.82
CA SER A 148 10.13 2.55 -9.10
C SER A 148 10.02 4.07 -9.01
N GLY A 149 8.78 4.59 -8.98
CA GLY A 149 8.53 6.00 -8.86
C GLY A 149 7.16 6.25 -8.22
N MET A 150 6.98 7.44 -7.67
CA MET A 150 5.74 7.87 -7.06
C MET A 150 5.45 9.30 -7.54
N PHE A 151 4.29 9.49 -8.14
CA PHE A 151 3.89 10.75 -8.78
C PHE A 151 2.44 11.07 -8.41
N GLN A 152 2.05 12.30 -8.66
CA GLN A 152 0.68 12.79 -8.51
C GLN A 152 0.19 13.29 -9.88
N ASP A 153 -1.05 12.98 -10.21
CA ASP A 153 -1.66 13.39 -11.49
C ASP A 153 -1.81 14.91 -11.67
N GLY A 154 -1.71 15.68 -10.57
CA GLY A 154 -1.88 17.12 -10.58
C GLY A 154 -3.33 17.51 -10.88
N ARG A 155 -3.52 18.62 -11.56
CA ARG A 155 -4.85 19.13 -11.94
C ARG A 155 -5.38 18.35 -13.14
N SER A 156 -6.59 17.81 -13.02
CA SER A 156 -7.36 17.16 -14.09
C SER A 156 -8.77 17.75 -14.17
N ASP A 157 -9.65 17.12 -14.93
CA ASP A 157 -11.07 17.58 -15.09
C ASP A 157 -11.89 17.43 -13.80
N GLY A 158 -11.37 16.78 -12.79
CA GLY A 158 -11.97 16.61 -11.46
C GLY A 158 -11.05 15.87 -10.52
N MET A 159 -11.26 16.02 -9.20
CA MET A 159 -10.39 15.41 -8.17
C MET A 159 -10.24 13.89 -8.33
N MET A 160 -11.26 13.20 -8.83
CA MET A 160 -11.26 11.76 -9.04
C MET A 160 -10.97 11.36 -10.50
N ALA A 161 -10.81 12.33 -11.40
CA ALA A 161 -10.54 12.06 -12.80
C ALA A 161 -9.05 11.82 -13.03
N PRO A 162 -8.66 10.71 -13.73
CA PRO A 162 -7.27 10.43 -14.02
C PRO A 162 -6.70 11.44 -15.05
N ASN A 163 -5.38 11.63 -15.01
CA ASN A 163 -4.64 12.41 -15.97
C ASN A 163 -3.69 11.51 -16.78
N GLY A 164 -4.11 11.13 -17.99
CA GLY A 164 -3.34 10.23 -18.85
C GLY A 164 -1.95 10.76 -19.20
N ALA A 165 -1.81 12.10 -19.42
CA ALA A 165 -0.51 12.70 -19.72
C ALA A 165 0.46 12.62 -18.53
N ALA A 166 -0.04 12.82 -17.30
CA ALA A 166 0.77 12.67 -16.09
C ALA A 166 1.20 11.20 -15.89
N GLN A 167 0.31 10.26 -16.13
CA GLN A 167 0.63 8.82 -16.04
C GLN A 167 1.66 8.39 -17.10
N GLU A 168 1.53 8.88 -18.33
CA GLU A 168 2.53 8.63 -19.38
C GLU A 168 3.90 9.20 -18.98
N ALA A 169 3.94 10.45 -18.49
CA ALA A 169 5.18 11.08 -18.04
C ALA A 169 5.84 10.30 -16.90
N MET A 170 5.05 9.81 -15.94
CA MET A 170 5.51 8.94 -14.86
C MET A 170 6.17 7.66 -15.41
N LEU A 171 5.47 6.95 -16.28
CA LEU A 171 5.97 5.71 -16.86
C LEU A 171 7.28 5.95 -17.64
N ARG A 172 7.32 6.97 -18.49
CA ARG A 172 8.55 7.35 -19.22
C ARG A 172 9.72 7.64 -18.29
N SER A 173 9.48 8.41 -17.23
CA SER A 173 10.51 8.72 -16.23
C SER A 173 11.05 7.46 -15.56
N ILE A 174 10.18 6.54 -15.13
CA ILE A 174 10.60 5.30 -14.46
C ILE A 174 11.41 4.41 -15.42
N TYR A 175 10.94 4.23 -16.67
CA TYR A 175 11.65 3.41 -17.65
C TYR A 175 13.01 4.01 -18.03
N GLN A 176 13.14 5.32 -18.16
CA GLN A 176 14.42 5.99 -18.42
C GLN A 176 15.44 5.77 -17.31
N HIS A 177 14.99 5.68 -16.04
CA HIS A 177 15.88 5.42 -14.91
C HIS A 177 16.18 3.94 -14.69
N ALA A 178 15.38 3.06 -15.26
CA ALA A 178 15.56 1.62 -15.14
C ALA A 178 16.55 1.02 -16.17
N GLY A 179 16.90 1.77 -17.23
CA GLY A 179 17.82 1.35 -18.32
C GLY A 179 17.04 0.72 -19.46
#